data_7268faa0978c8f74c219fc74582ff5dd
#
_entry.id   7268faa0978c8f74c219fc74582ff5dd
#
_cell.length_a   1.000
_cell.length_b   1.000
_cell.length_c   1.000
_cell.angle_alpha   90.00
_cell.angle_beta   90.00
_cell.angle_gamma   90.00
#
_symmetry.space_group_name_H-M   'P 1'
#
loop_
_entity.id
_entity.type
_entity.pdbx_description
1 polymer ?
#
loop_
_entity_poly.entity_id
_entity_poly.type
_entity_poly.pdbx_seq_one_letter_code
_entity_poly.pdbx_strand_id
1 'polypeptide(L)'
;MRPTILTFNLNENRLSKLRFLCMKLGLAVKAVPTEDFCQPISALCGMTEPVEAAPAEGFPEELLIFCHMDNAAVNRFLQTAKQMRYAPVALKAILTPTNAEWTPAQLCRELKDERAAVMRGETTHEE
;
A
#
# COMPACT_ATOMS: atom_id res chain seq x y z
N MET A 1 13.32 -11.27 0.45
CA MET A 1 12.14 -11.31 -0.41
C MET A 1 12.18 -10.14 -1.37
N ARG A 2 11.55 -10.28 -2.50
CA ARG A 2 11.60 -9.25 -3.52
C ARG A 2 10.81 -8.02 -3.10
N PRO A 3 11.37 -6.81 -3.28
CA PRO A 3 10.60 -5.59 -2.98
C PRO A 3 9.34 -5.54 -3.84
N THR A 4 8.22 -5.27 -3.19
CA THR A 4 6.92 -5.38 -3.84
C THR A 4 6.03 -4.24 -3.39
N ILE A 5 5.23 -3.70 -4.31
CA ILE A 5 4.19 -2.75 -3.97
C ILE A 5 2.85 -3.43 -4.16
N LEU A 6 2.07 -3.52 -3.08
CA LEU A 6 0.69 -3.98 -3.17
C LEU A 6 -0.17 -2.79 -3.53
N THR A 7 -1.06 -2.96 -4.50
CA THR A 7 -1.94 -1.88 -4.94
C THR A 7 -3.39 -2.26 -4.75
N PHE A 8 -4.20 -1.27 -4.38
CA PHE A 8 -5.62 -1.47 -4.11
C PHE A 8 -6.39 -0.38 -4.84
N ASN A 9 -7.37 -0.79 -5.61
CA ASN A 9 -8.34 0.11 -6.25
C ASN A 9 -7.76 1.05 -7.32
N LEU A 10 -6.59 0.75 -7.87
CA LEU A 10 -6.09 1.50 -9.00
C LEU A 10 -6.82 1.05 -10.26
N ASN A 11 -7.24 2.02 -11.10
CA ASN A 11 -7.81 1.63 -12.38
C ASN A 11 -6.69 1.15 -13.32
N GLU A 12 -7.09 0.63 -14.49
CA GLU A 12 -6.13 0.01 -15.39
C GLU A 12 -5.06 0.98 -15.86
N ASN A 13 -5.44 2.21 -16.14
CA ASN A 13 -4.48 3.20 -16.60
C ASN A 13 -3.45 3.52 -15.52
N ARG A 14 -3.91 3.74 -14.29
CA ARG A 14 -3.02 4.00 -13.16
C ARG A 14 -2.11 2.81 -12.89
N LEU A 15 -2.68 1.61 -12.94
CA LEU A 15 -1.91 0.41 -12.67
C LEU A 15 -0.86 0.16 -13.75
N SER A 16 -1.21 0.38 -15.01
CA SER A 16 -0.29 0.19 -16.11
C SER A 16 0.91 1.14 -15.99
N LYS A 17 0.65 2.39 -15.67
CA LYS A 17 1.72 3.37 -15.50
C LYS A 17 2.58 3.03 -14.30
N LEU A 18 1.98 2.55 -13.22
CA LEU A 18 2.74 2.14 -12.05
C LEU A 18 3.64 0.95 -12.36
N ARG A 19 3.14 -0.02 -13.11
CA ARG A 19 3.94 -1.18 -13.49
C ARG A 19 5.15 -0.77 -14.31
N PHE A 20 4.97 0.18 -15.22
CA PHE A 20 6.08 0.67 -16.03
C PHE A 20 7.14 1.34 -15.16
N LEU A 21 6.69 2.20 -14.26
CA LEU A 21 7.59 2.89 -13.34
C LEU A 21 8.34 1.90 -12.47
N CYS A 22 7.65 0.91 -11.92
CA CYS A 22 8.27 -0.06 -11.03
C CYS A 22 9.21 -0.99 -11.76
N MET A 23 8.93 -1.28 -13.03
CA MET A 23 9.84 -2.07 -13.84
C MET A 23 11.21 -1.41 -13.93
N LYS A 24 11.22 -0.09 -14.08
CA LYS A 24 12.49 0.65 -14.15
C LYS A 24 13.27 0.55 -12.84
N LEU A 25 12.59 0.37 -11.73
CA LEU A 25 13.22 0.34 -10.42
C LEU A 25 13.45 -1.07 -9.90
N GLY A 26 13.06 -2.09 -10.65
CA GLY A 26 13.24 -3.47 -10.20
C GLY A 26 12.26 -3.87 -9.11
N LEU A 27 11.12 -3.20 -9.02
CA LEU A 27 10.11 -3.49 -8.02
C LEU A 27 8.99 -4.34 -8.63
N ALA A 28 8.48 -5.28 -7.84
CA ALA A 28 7.30 -6.05 -8.25
C ALA A 28 6.04 -5.29 -7.87
N VAL A 29 4.99 -5.48 -8.64
CA VAL A 29 3.69 -4.87 -8.37
C VAL A 29 2.66 -5.98 -8.30
N LYS A 30 1.87 -5.97 -7.23
CA LYS A 30 0.78 -6.93 -7.08
C LYS A 30 -0.51 -6.17 -6.91
N ALA A 31 -1.40 -6.28 -7.89
CA ALA A 31 -2.73 -5.70 -7.80
C ALA A 31 -3.60 -6.67 -7.01
N VAL A 32 -4.12 -6.22 -5.87
CA VAL A 32 -4.90 -7.08 -4.98
C VAL A 32 -6.37 -6.97 -5.37
N PRO A 33 -6.99 -8.10 -5.76
CA PRO A 33 -8.42 -8.06 -6.11
C PRO A 33 -9.28 -7.93 -4.85
N THR A 34 -10.49 -7.43 -5.04
CA THR A 34 -11.39 -7.20 -3.91
C THR A 34 -11.69 -8.46 -3.12
N GLU A 35 -11.72 -9.61 -3.78
CA GLU A 35 -12.01 -10.85 -3.07
C GLU A 35 -10.92 -11.22 -2.07
N ASP A 36 -9.73 -10.64 -2.20
CA ASP A 36 -8.63 -10.91 -1.28
C ASP A 36 -8.51 -9.85 -0.19
N PHE A 37 -9.43 -8.90 -0.13
CA PHE A 37 -9.36 -7.85 0.90
C PHE A 37 -9.61 -8.40 2.30
N CYS A 38 -10.08 -9.63 2.42
CA CYS A 38 -10.26 -10.28 3.72
C CYS A 38 -8.96 -10.84 4.28
N GLN A 39 -7.89 -10.88 3.48
CA GLN A 39 -6.63 -11.48 3.90
C GLN A 39 -5.80 -10.49 4.71
N PRO A 40 -5.01 -10.98 5.67
CA PRO A 40 -4.05 -10.08 6.32
C PRO A 40 -2.97 -9.67 5.32
N ILE A 41 -2.41 -8.50 5.56
CA ILE A 41 -1.41 -7.96 4.65
C ILE A 41 -0.22 -8.90 4.51
N SER A 42 0.15 -9.59 5.60
CA SER A 42 1.24 -10.56 5.55
C SER A 42 0.99 -11.66 4.53
N ALA A 43 -0.26 -12.10 4.39
CA ALA A 43 -0.59 -13.11 3.39
C ALA A 43 -0.54 -12.53 1.98
N LEU A 44 -0.96 -11.29 1.83
CA LEU A 44 -0.96 -10.64 0.52
C LEU A 44 0.44 -10.44 -0.02
N CYS A 45 1.40 -10.18 0.85
CA CYS A 45 2.78 -9.98 0.42
C CYS A 45 3.62 -11.26 0.44
N GLY A 46 2.99 -12.40 0.73
CA GLY A 46 3.68 -13.68 0.63
C GLY A 46 4.45 -14.12 1.87
N MET A 47 4.30 -13.41 2.99
CA MET A 47 5.00 -13.79 4.22
C MET A 47 4.32 -14.95 4.92
N THR A 48 3.01 -15.05 4.82
CA THR A 48 2.25 -16.13 5.45
C THR A 48 1.28 -16.72 4.43
N GLU A 49 0.71 -17.86 4.77
CA GLU A 49 -0.28 -18.49 3.91
C GLU A 49 -1.61 -17.73 4.00
N PRO A 50 -2.39 -17.75 2.92
CA PRO A 50 -3.74 -17.17 2.99
C PRO A 50 -4.57 -17.88 4.05
N VAL A 51 -5.49 -17.12 4.67
CA VAL A 51 -6.35 -17.67 5.71
C VAL A 51 -7.78 -17.75 5.17
N GLU A 52 -8.57 -18.65 5.75
CA GLU A 52 -9.99 -18.69 5.46
C GLU A 52 -10.66 -17.58 6.25
N ALA A 53 -11.39 -16.73 5.53
CA ALA A 53 -12.05 -15.61 6.16
C ALA A 53 -13.29 -15.25 5.36
N ALA A 54 -14.28 -14.71 6.06
CA ALA A 54 -15.47 -14.22 5.39
C ALA A 54 -15.09 -13.05 4.49
N PRO A 55 -15.84 -12.81 3.41
CA PRO A 55 -15.57 -11.66 2.56
C PRO A 55 -15.57 -10.38 3.38
N ALA A 56 -14.58 -9.53 3.14
CA ALA A 56 -14.46 -8.27 3.85
C ALA A 56 -15.11 -7.17 3.05
N GLU A 57 -15.55 -6.15 3.76
CA GLU A 57 -16.05 -4.96 3.13
C GLU A 57 -14.90 -4.27 2.40
N GLY A 58 -15.17 -3.75 1.22
CA GLY A 58 -14.17 -3.03 0.46
C GLY A 58 -14.08 -1.58 0.88
N PHE A 59 -13.20 -0.87 0.20
CA PHE A 59 -13.08 0.57 0.38
C PHE A 59 -12.77 1.17 -0.99
N PRO A 60 -13.17 2.43 -1.23
CA PRO A 60 -12.99 3.00 -2.57
C PRO A 60 -11.64 3.68 -2.79
N GLU A 61 -10.88 3.96 -1.74
CA GLU A 61 -9.67 4.73 -1.86
C GLU A 61 -8.56 3.92 -2.51
N GLU A 62 -7.69 4.62 -3.26
CA GLU A 62 -6.45 4.02 -3.72
C GLU A 62 -5.49 3.88 -2.55
N LEU A 63 -4.80 2.75 -2.50
CA LEU A 63 -3.88 2.47 -1.42
C LEU A 63 -2.65 1.75 -1.98
N LEU A 64 -1.47 2.13 -1.51
CA LEU A 64 -0.23 1.43 -1.82
C LEU A 64 0.40 0.96 -0.51
N ILE A 65 0.91 -0.28 -0.52
CA ILE A 65 1.68 -0.80 0.61
C ILE A 65 3.04 -1.23 0.08
N PHE A 66 4.10 -0.65 0.67
CA PHE A 66 5.48 -0.98 0.29
C PHE A 66 5.97 -2.14 1.15
N CYS A 67 6.27 -3.27 0.51
CA CYS A 67 6.67 -4.48 1.20
C CYS A 67 8.11 -4.81 0.88
N HIS A 68 8.89 -5.11 1.92
CA HIS A 68 10.28 -5.53 1.75
C HIS A 68 11.11 -4.44 1.07
N MET A 69 10.83 -3.20 1.39
CA MET A 69 11.53 -2.04 0.85
C MET A 69 12.08 -1.22 2.01
N ASP A 70 13.35 -0.87 1.92
CA ASP A 70 13.91 0.02 2.93
C ASP A 70 13.59 1.48 2.58
N ASN A 71 13.98 2.40 3.47
CA ASN A 71 13.66 3.81 3.27
C ASN A 71 14.26 4.35 1.98
N ALA A 72 15.44 3.89 1.61
CA ALA A 72 16.07 4.35 0.37
C ALA A 72 15.25 3.92 -0.84
N ALA A 73 14.74 2.69 -0.83
CA ALA A 73 13.93 2.19 -1.94
C ALA A 73 12.61 2.95 -2.05
N VAL A 74 11.96 3.20 -0.90
CA VAL A 74 10.71 3.96 -0.89
C VAL A 74 10.95 5.37 -1.42
N ASN A 75 12.00 6.03 -0.96
CA ASN A 75 12.29 7.38 -1.41
C ASN A 75 12.60 7.44 -2.90
N ARG A 76 13.33 6.43 -3.41
CA ARG A 76 13.63 6.37 -4.84
C ARG A 76 12.34 6.22 -5.65
N PHE A 77 11.41 5.38 -5.16
CA PHE A 77 10.13 5.23 -5.82
C PHE A 77 9.38 6.57 -5.85
N LEU A 78 9.30 7.24 -4.70
CA LEU A 78 8.54 8.49 -4.62
C LEU A 78 9.14 9.57 -5.52
N GLN A 79 10.47 9.65 -5.58
CA GLN A 79 11.13 10.62 -6.44
C GLN A 79 10.90 10.30 -7.92
N THR A 80 11.01 9.03 -8.29
CA THR A 80 10.82 8.63 -9.67
C THR A 80 9.37 8.87 -10.10
N ALA A 81 8.42 8.56 -9.22
CA ALA A 81 7.01 8.81 -9.51
C ALA A 81 6.76 10.30 -9.75
N LYS A 82 7.38 11.16 -8.95
CA LYS A 82 7.23 12.59 -9.13
C LYS A 82 7.84 13.04 -10.46
N GLN A 83 9.02 12.53 -10.80
CA GLN A 83 9.67 12.88 -12.06
C GLN A 83 8.86 12.44 -13.25
N MET A 84 8.20 11.30 -13.16
CA MET A 84 7.37 10.78 -14.24
C MET A 84 5.96 11.34 -14.20
N ARG A 85 5.69 12.25 -13.27
CA ARG A 85 4.39 12.90 -13.13
C ARG A 85 3.26 11.90 -12.89
N TYR A 86 3.55 10.84 -12.17
CA TYR A 86 2.53 9.91 -11.74
C TYR A 86 1.72 10.57 -10.63
N ALA A 87 0.41 10.69 -10.83
CA ALA A 87 -0.43 11.36 -9.84
C ALA A 87 -0.32 10.63 -8.50
N PRO A 88 -0.05 11.34 -7.40
CA PRO A 88 0.22 10.66 -6.13
C PRO A 88 -0.99 9.92 -5.60
N VAL A 89 -0.71 8.78 -4.94
CA VAL A 89 -1.71 8.05 -4.19
C VAL A 89 -1.69 8.59 -2.77
N ALA A 90 -2.85 9.03 -2.29
CA ALA A 90 -2.91 9.71 -0.99
C ALA A 90 -2.59 8.78 0.18
N LEU A 91 -3.02 7.51 0.09
CA LEU A 91 -2.84 6.57 1.20
C LEU A 91 -1.71 5.62 0.83
N LYS A 92 -0.61 5.72 1.58
CA LYS A 92 0.57 4.89 1.37
C LYS A 92 1.07 4.44 2.74
N ALA A 93 1.53 3.21 2.83
CA ALA A 93 2.09 2.69 4.06
C ALA A 93 3.26 1.77 3.77
N ILE A 94 4.15 1.67 4.74
CA ILE A 94 5.25 0.70 4.69
C ILE A 94 4.83 -0.47 5.57
N LEU A 95 5.07 -1.68 5.08
CA LEU A 95 4.77 -2.88 5.85
C LEU A 95 5.56 -2.88 7.16
N THR A 96 4.87 -3.10 8.27
CA THR A 96 5.49 -3.19 9.59
C THR A 96 5.00 -4.46 10.27
N PRO A 97 5.68 -4.92 11.34
CA PRO A 97 5.16 -6.08 12.08
C PRO A 97 3.74 -5.87 12.60
N THR A 98 3.40 -4.65 12.95
CA THR A 98 2.06 -4.35 13.45
C THR A 98 1.03 -4.45 12.35
N ASN A 99 1.22 -3.74 11.23
CA ASN A 99 0.17 -3.70 10.22
C ASN A 99 0.15 -4.96 9.35
N ALA A 100 1.18 -5.80 9.45
CA ALA A 100 1.19 -7.06 8.70
C ALA A 100 0.02 -7.96 9.08
N GLU A 101 -0.48 -7.84 10.31
CA GLU A 101 -1.59 -8.66 10.78
C GLU A 101 -2.95 -8.04 10.47
N TRP A 102 -2.98 -6.83 9.97
CA TRP A 102 -4.22 -6.13 9.66
C TRP A 102 -4.72 -6.50 8.27
N THR A 103 -6.02 -6.34 8.06
CA THR A 103 -6.57 -6.36 6.71
C THR A 103 -6.32 -5.02 6.04
N PRO A 104 -6.38 -4.98 4.70
CA PRO A 104 -6.24 -3.70 4.01
C PRO A 104 -7.26 -2.64 4.43
N ALA A 105 -8.50 -3.06 4.73
CA ALA A 105 -9.52 -2.10 5.17
C ALA A 105 -9.15 -1.48 6.51
N GLN A 106 -8.60 -2.27 7.42
CA GLN A 106 -8.17 -1.74 8.71
C GLN A 106 -7.03 -0.74 8.53
N LEU A 107 -6.05 -1.07 7.69
CA LEU A 107 -4.95 -0.14 7.44
C LEU A 107 -5.47 1.13 6.79
N CYS A 108 -6.39 1.01 5.85
CA CYS A 108 -6.98 2.18 5.20
C CYS A 108 -7.63 3.10 6.22
N ARG A 109 -8.38 2.53 7.15
CA ARG A 109 -9.03 3.31 8.21
C ARG A 109 -8.00 4.03 9.07
N GLU A 110 -6.94 3.30 9.46
CA GLU A 110 -5.90 3.91 10.30
C GLU A 110 -5.21 5.07 9.60
N LEU A 111 -4.92 4.91 8.31
CA LEU A 111 -4.27 5.97 7.56
C LEU A 111 -5.20 7.19 7.40
N LYS A 112 -6.48 6.95 7.21
CA LYS A 112 -7.44 8.05 7.08
C LYS A 112 -7.57 8.79 8.40
N ASP A 113 -7.58 8.06 9.51
CA ASP A 113 -7.64 8.69 10.83
C ASP A 113 -6.41 9.54 11.10
N GLU A 114 -5.23 9.04 10.70
CA GLU A 114 -4.01 9.82 10.86
C GLU A 114 -4.04 11.10 10.04
N ARG A 115 -4.52 11.00 8.80
CA ARG A 115 -4.62 12.20 7.96
C ARG A 115 -5.59 13.21 8.54
N ALA A 116 -6.71 12.74 9.05
CA ALA A 116 -7.70 13.63 9.66
C ALA A 116 -7.10 14.33 10.88
N ALA A 117 -6.36 13.59 11.70
CA ALA A 117 -5.72 14.18 12.88
C ALA A 117 -4.70 15.25 12.49
N VAL A 118 -3.89 14.96 11.46
CA VAL A 118 -2.91 15.93 11.00
C VAL A 118 -3.59 17.18 10.47
N MET A 119 -4.70 17.03 9.73
CA MET A 119 -5.40 18.18 9.19
C MET A 119 -6.07 19.02 10.26
N ARG A 120 -6.40 18.41 11.41
CA ARG A 120 -6.92 19.16 12.54
C ARG A 120 -5.82 19.82 13.37
N GLY A 121 -4.56 19.62 12.99
CA GLY A 121 -3.44 20.18 13.72
C GLY A 121 -2.99 19.35 14.90
N GLU A 122 -3.50 18.12 15.03
CA GLU A 122 -3.10 17.23 16.11
C GLU A 122 -1.82 16.51 15.77
N THR A 123 -1.04 16.21 16.79
CA THR A 123 0.17 15.40 16.60
C THR A 123 -0.15 13.99 16.99
N THR A 124 0.02 13.06 16.07
CA THR A 124 -0.37 11.68 16.31
C THR A 124 0.78 10.85 16.85
N HIS A 125 1.99 11.38 16.83
CA HIS A 125 3.12 10.66 17.39
C HIS A 125 4.12 11.66 17.85
N GLU A 126 4.92 11.24 18.72
CA GLU A 126 5.90 12.05 19.20
C GLU A 126 7.15 11.56 18.81
N GLU A 127 7.93 12.07 18.49
CA GLU A 127 9.06 11.45 18.21
C GLU A 127 10.04 11.91 18.74
#